data_244b5d9c91c02e493405568bbac1554e
#
_entry.id   244b5d9c91c02e493405568bbac1554e
#
_cell.length_a   1.000
_cell.length_b   1.000
_cell.length_c   1.000
_cell.angle_alpha   90.00
_cell.angle_beta   90.00
_cell.angle_gamma   90.00
#
_symmetry.space_group_name_H-M   'P 1'
#
loop_
_entity.id
_entity.type
_entity.pdbx_description
1 polymer ?
#
loop_
_entity_poly.entity_id
_entity_poly.type
_entity_poly.pdbx_seq_one_letter_code
_entity_poly.pdbx_strand_id
1 'polypeptide(L)'
;FALQWSYETTPEFMENASSQIKDMINLHYNRPCIAVWCCHNEPSVNAKQLDPVLYRKAREEDAVRYIEQSSDFKQHPYQGWYFDDNFINASSTIEGLKETFIITEYGAQALPCVETMKKMEKIAAAGMWPPDFEAWEYHDFQFKTNFDIARLKKDTTLEEFIESSQLYQARLLKEQTETFRLMRYKNLNGLLQFMFCECWPSITWAVVDYYRNPKKGYFALKQAMQPVLPGYRLFTTRIAQGDDVGFGQLWSMVFVINDTPAVLKNTALNISITGPDNKTCFSGTKKLPDIMADSLARPFEGVPDIANNSFKAADNDKPGNYTMRLTLKDAKGKTLGTNSYGYEIVGSHKRKK
;
A
#
# COMPACT_ATOMS: atom_id res chain seq x y z
N PHE A 1 8.98 19.41 7.97
CA PHE A 1 8.69 20.84 8.13
C PHE A 1 7.44 21.21 7.32
N ALA A 2 6.57 22.09 7.84
CA ALA A 2 5.22 22.29 7.31
C ALA A 2 5.18 23.28 6.12
N LEU A 3 6.03 23.12 5.15
CA LEU A 3 5.99 23.84 3.87
C LEU A 3 5.47 22.88 2.78
N GLN A 4 4.59 23.39 1.92
CA GLN A 4 4.00 22.62 0.82
C GLN A 4 3.82 23.49 -0.42
N TRP A 5 4.14 22.96 -1.59
CA TRP A 5 4.01 23.56 -2.92
C TRP A 5 4.85 24.83 -3.12
N SER A 6 4.21 26.00 -3.19
CA SER A 6 4.86 27.28 -3.52
C SER A 6 4.75 28.27 -2.39
N TYR A 7 5.85 28.96 -2.15
CA TYR A 7 5.94 30.06 -1.21
C TYR A 7 6.69 31.22 -1.83
N GLU A 8 6.65 32.37 -1.17
CA GLU A 8 7.49 33.49 -1.52
C GLU A 8 8.97 33.13 -1.36
N THR A 9 9.80 33.67 -2.24
CA THR A 9 11.26 33.49 -2.19
C THR A 9 11.98 34.80 -1.88
N THR A 10 11.31 35.69 -1.13
CA THR A 10 11.93 36.90 -0.61
C THR A 10 12.99 36.57 0.44
N PRO A 11 14.05 37.38 0.57
CA PRO A 11 15.07 37.17 1.60
C PRO A 11 14.46 37.05 3.01
N GLU A 12 13.47 37.88 3.31
CA GLU A 12 12.78 37.88 4.60
C GLU A 12 12.03 36.57 4.85
N PHE A 13 11.32 36.06 3.84
CA PHE A 13 10.64 34.74 3.96
C PHE A 13 11.64 33.60 4.17
N MET A 14 12.72 33.60 3.39
CA MET A 14 13.75 32.53 3.50
C MET A 14 14.46 32.57 4.86
N GLU A 15 14.74 33.76 5.42
CA GLU A 15 15.31 33.89 6.76
C GLU A 15 14.33 33.38 7.84
N ASN A 16 13.07 33.79 7.74
CA ASN A 16 12.03 33.33 8.66
C ASN A 16 11.87 31.79 8.61
N ALA A 17 11.76 31.19 7.43
CA ALA A 17 11.67 29.76 7.26
C ALA A 17 12.92 29.02 7.81
N SER A 18 14.12 29.59 7.60
CA SER A 18 15.37 29.08 8.15
C SER A 18 15.40 29.13 9.67
N SER A 19 14.89 30.20 10.27
CA SER A 19 14.77 30.30 11.73
C SER A 19 13.81 29.27 12.28
N GLN A 20 12.66 29.08 11.65
CA GLN A 20 11.65 28.09 12.10
C GLN A 20 12.14 26.66 12.01
N ILE A 21 12.85 26.26 10.94
CA ILE A 21 13.40 24.88 10.83
C ILE A 21 14.48 24.65 11.89
N LYS A 22 15.32 25.66 12.17
CA LYS A 22 16.28 25.63 13.26
C LYS A 22 15.59 25.41 14.61
N ASP A 23 14.56 26.18 14.91
CA ASP A 23 13.82 26.08 16.17
C ASP A 23 13.14 24.70 16.32
N MET A 24 12.56 24.18 15.24
CA MET A 24 11.99 22.84 15.20
C MET A 24 13.04 21.76 15.53
N ILE A 25 14.20 21.82 14.90
CA ILE A 25 15.26 20.84 15.12
C ILE A 25 15.77 20.95 16.56
N ASN A 26 16.07 22.15 17.05
CA ASN A 26 16.57 22.35 18.40
C ASN A 26 15.58 21.90 19.48
N LEU A 27 14.28 22.19 19.28
CA LEU A 27 13.22 21.75 20.20
C LEU A 27 13.13 20.23 20.30
N HIS A 28 13.39 19.53 19.21
CA HIS A 28 13.20 18.09 19.12
C HIS A 28 14.50 17.27 19.00
N TYR A 29 15.67 17.91 19.08
CA TYR A 29 16.98 17.29 18.87
C TYR A 29 17.19 16.04 19.72
N ASN A 30 16.83 16.08 21.01
CA ASN A 30 17.02 15.00 21.97
C ASN A 30 15.89 13.94 21.93
N ARG A 31 15.07 13.92 20.88
CA ARG A 31 14.01 12.91 20.75
C ARG A 31 14.52 11.74 19.92
N PRO A 32 14.73 10.56 20.53
CA PRO A 32 15.33 9.41 19.82
C PRO A 32 14.40 8.78 18.78
N CYS A 33 13.11 9.08 18.82
CA CYS A 33 12.15 8.60 17.83
C CYS A 33 12.21 9.34 16.49
N ILE A 34 12.89 10.50 16.42
CA ILE A 34 13.08 11.23 15.16
C ILE A 34 14.28 10.64 14.44
N ALA A 35 14.04 10.05 13.28
CA ALA A 35 15.06 9.44 12.44
C ALA A 35 15.47 10.33 11.26
N VAL A 36 14.54 11.12 10.74
CA VAL A 36 14.70 11.92 9.51
C VAL A 36 14.11 13.32 9.72
N TRP A 37 14.79 14.33 9.21
CA TRP A 37 14.25 15.67 9.01
C TRP A 37 13.89 15.87 7.55
N CYS A 38 12.66 16.26 7.24
CA CYS A 38 12.23 16.64 5.90
C CYS A 38 11.96 18.16 5.86
N CYS A 39 12.56 18.86 4.91
CA CYS A 39 12.53 20.32 4.89
C CYS A 39 11.31 20.89 4.14
N HIS A 40 10.80 20.19 3.12
CA HIS A 40 9.71 20.71 2.28
C HIS A 40 8.89 19.56 1.73
N ASN A 41 7.55 19.72 1.63
CA ASN A 41 6.65 18.77 1.02
C ASN A 41 6.21 19.22 -0.36
N GLU A 42 6.37 18.39 -1.38
CA GLU A 42 5.92 18.61 -2.77
C GLU A 42 6.28 19.99 -3.33
N PRO A 43 7.57 20.40 -3.31
CA PRO A 43 7.95 21.73 -3.76
C PRO A 43 7.62 21.94 -5.24
N SER A 44 6.98 23.07 -5.55
CA SER A 44 6.81 23.49 -6.95
C SER A 44 8.14 24.00 -7.53
N VAL A 45 8.16 24.20 -8.85
CA VAL A 45 9.34 24.71 -9.56
C VAL A 45 9.85 26.03 -8.96
N ASN A 46 8.96 26.90 -8.48
CA ASN A 46 9.30 28.20 -7.90
C ASN A 46 9.91 28.08 -6.50
N ALA A 47 9.66 26.99 -5.79
CA ALA A 47 10.20 26.79 -4.43
C ALA A 47 11.63 26.23 -4.41
N LYS A 48 12.21 25.86 -5.54
CA LYS A 48 13.57 25.28 -5.62
C LYS A 48 14.68 26.16 -5.05
N GLN A 49 14.46 27.46 -4.94
CA GLN A 49 15.42 28.38 -4.31
C GLN A 49 15.44 28.22 -2.78
N LEU A 50 14.32 27.87 -2.17
CA LEU A 50 14.17 27.71 -0.74
C LEU A 50 14.79 26.39 -0.23
N ASP A 51 14.62 25.30 -0.98
CA ASP A 51 15.01 23.96 -0.57
C ASP A 51 16.49 23.85 -0.16
N PRO A 52 17.47 24.37 -0.95
CA PRO A 52 18.87 24.32 -0.55
C PRO A 52 19.19 25.16 0.70
N VAL A 53 18.43 26.22 0.94
CA VAL A 53 18.59 27.07 2.12
C VAL A 53 18.18 26.33 3.37
N LEU A 54 16.98 25.71 3.34
CA LEU A 54 16.45 24.92 4.45
C LEU A 54 17.31 23.68 4.72
N TYR A 55 17.72 22.96 3.68
CA TYR A 55 18.60 21.80 3.81
C TYR A 55 19.92 22.16 4.50
N ARG A 56 20.57 23.23 4.07
CA ARG A 56 21.83 23.72 4.66
C ARG A 56 21.63 24.07 6.12
N LYS A 57 20.55 24.81 6.44
CA LYS A 57 20.23 25.18 7.82
C LYS A 57 19.97 23.93 8.67
N ALA A 58 19.21 22.97 8.19
CA ALA A 58 18.97 21.73 8.90
C ALA A 58 20.26 20.93 9.15
N ARG A 59 21.18 20.90 8.17
CA ARG A 59 22.50 20.27 8.31
C ARG A 59 23.42 20.98 9.31
N GLU A 60 23.34 22.29 9.45
CA GLU A 60 24.05 23.06 10.46
C GLU A 60 23.57 22.69 11.88
N GLU A 61 22.26 22.51 12.06
CA GLU A 61 21.67 22.22 13.36
C GLU A 61 21.73 20.73 13.75
N ASP A 62 21.68 19.81 12.76
CA ASP A 62 21.82 18.37 12.99
C ASP A 62 22.67 17.71 11.89
N ALA A 63 23.94 17.49 12.18
CA ALA A 63 24.87 16.87 11.25
C ALA A 63 24.81 15.33 11.23
N VAL A 64 24.04 14.72 12.15
CA VAL A 64 24.03 13.26 12.37
C VAL A 64 22.87 12.57 11.68
N ARG A 65 21.65 13.10 11.85
CA ARG A 65 20.46 12.49 11.26
C ARG A 65 20.41 12.68 9.75
N TYR A 66 19.69 11.78 9.10
CA TYR A 66 19.37 11.93 7.69
C TYR A 66 18.45 13.14 7.48
N ILE A 67 18.75 13.94 6.47
CA ILE A 67 17.97 15.11 6.11
C ILE A 67 17.51 14.96 4.65
N GLU A 68 16.20 14.90 4.47
CA GLU A 68 15.56 14.97 3.16
C GLU A 68 15.33 16.43 2.79
N GLN A 69 15.90 16.86 1.67
CA GLN A 69 15.75 18.25 1.23
C GLN A 69 14.29 18.57 0.88
N SER A 70 13.64 17.63 0.20
CA SER A 70 12.22 17.70 -0.12
C SER A 70 11.65 16.31 -0.29
N SER A 71 10.39 16.16 0.05
CA SER A 71 9.60 14.96 -0.22
C SER A 71 8.70 15.24 -1.41
N ASP A 72 8.90 14.55 -2.52
CA ASP A 72 8.24 14.80 -3.79
C ASP A 72 7.83 13.49 -4.51
N PHE A 73 7.59 13.54 -5.81
CA PHE A 73 7.12 12.41 -6.63
C PHE A 73 7.90 11.09 -6.45
N LYS A 74 9.20 11.13 -6.09
CA LYS A 74 9.98 9.91 -5.83
C LYS A 74 9.57 9.25 -4.53
N GLN A 75 9.28 10.06 -3.52
CA GLN A 75 8.84 9.61 -2.21
C GLN A 75 7.31 9.43 -2.12
N HIS A 76 6.56 9.91 -3.13
CA HIS A 76 5.09 9.88 -3.23
C HIS A 76 4.61 9.03 -4.42
N PRO A 77 4.84 7.70 -4.43
CA PRO A 77 4.48 6.83 -5.55
C PRO A 77 2.97 6.49 -5.51
N TYR A 78 2.14 7.43 -5.96
CA TYR A 78 0.69 7.27 -6.05
C TYR A 78 0.23 6.50 -7.29
N GLN A 79 0.97 5.46 -7.73
CA GLN A 79 0.52 4.56 -8.79
C GLN A 79 -0.76 3.84 -8.37
N GLY A 80 -1.69 3.76 -9.31
CA GLY A 80 -3.05 3.28 -9.06
C GLY A 80 -3.95 4.33 -8.43
N TRP A 81 -3.49 5.57 -8.24
CA TRP A 81 -4.33 6.69 -7.83
C TRP A 81 -4.19 7.90 -8.75
N TYR A 82 -2.97 8.46 -8.89
CA TYR A 82 -2.76 9.60 -9.78
C TYR A 82 -2.17 9.23 -11.13
N PHE A 83 -1.49 8.09 -11.26
CA PHE A 83 -0.69 7.78 -12.45
C PHE A 83 -1.22 6.45 -13.00
N ASP A 84 -1.61 5.61 -13.14
CA ASP A 84 -2.02 4.37 -13.75
C ASP A 84 -2.90 3.52 -12.81
N ASP A 85 -3.84 2.83 -13.40
CA ASP A 85 -4.71 1.91 -12.68
C ASP A 85 -4.05 0.53 -12.38
N ASN A 86 -2.82 0.32 -12.83
CA ASN A 86 -2.15 -0.98 -12.79
C ASN A 86 -0.84 -0.96 -12.01
N PHE A 87 -0.94 -0.87 -10.68
CA PHE A 87 0.23 -0.89 -9.81
C PHE A 87 1.07 -2.18 -9.92
N ILE A 88 0.45 -3.34 -10.12
CA ILE A 88 1.13 -4.65 -10.19
C ILE A 88 2.12 -4.72 -11.37
N ASN A 89 1.83 -4.03 -12.48
CA ASN A 89 2.65 -4.02 -13.69
C ASN A 89 3.61 -2.82 -13.78
N ALA A 90 3.67 -1.97 -12.77
CA ALA A 90 4.50 -0.77 -12.77
C ALA A 90 5.98 -1.09 -12.55
N SER A 91 6.62 -1.79 -13.51
CA SER A 91 8.09 -1.98 -13.51
C SER A 91 8.84 -0.64 -13.50
N SER A 92 8.28 0.40 -14.14
CA SER A 92 8.78 1.77 -14.11
C SER A 92 8.75 2.39 -12.71
N THR A 93 7.75 2.06 -11.87
CA THR A 93 7.69 2.52 -10.48
C THR A 93 8.79 1.90 -9.65
N ILE A 94 8.99 0.59 -9.79
CA ILE A 94 10.07 -0.12 -9.07
C ILE A 94 11.44 0.41 -9.49
N GLU A 95 11.64 0.73 -10.78
CA GLU A 95 12.86 1.34 -11.27
C GLU A 95 13.08 2.75 -10.68
N GLY A 96 12.05 3.59 -10.67
CA GLY A 96 12.11 4.94 -10.09
C GLY A 96 12.35 4.95 -8.57
N LEU A 97 11.96 3.89 -7.87
CA LEU A 97 12.17 3.76 -6.42
C LEU A 97 13.57 3.24 -6.02
N LYS A 98 14.41 2.83 -6.96
CA LYS A 98 15.75 2.31 -6.65
C LYS A 98 16.65 3.30 -5.91
N GLU A 99 16.41 4.59 -6.06
CA GLU A 99 17.15 5.67 -5.40
C GLU A 99 16.41 6.26 -4.20
N THR A 100 15.22 5.75 -3.88
CA THR A 100 14.39 6.28 -2.81
C THR A 100 14.75 5.63 -1.49
N PHE A 101 15.17 6.45 -0.50
CA PHE A 101 15.50 5.97 0.85
C PHE A 101 14.26 5.68 1.70
N ILE A 102 13.23 6.50 1.58
CA ILE A 102 11.98 6.40 2.34
C ILE A 102 10.80 6.82 1.47
N ILE A 103 9.70 6.08 1.52
CA ILE A 103 8.42 6.51 0.96
C ILE A 103 7.67 7.22 2.06
N THR A 104 7.35 8.49 1.82
CA THR A 104 6.70 9.37 2.80
C THR A 104 5.20 9.46 2.60
N GLU A 105 4.70 9.16 1.39
CA GLU A 105 3.27 9.08 1.11
C GLU A 105 2.96 8.02 0.05
N TYR A 106 1.88 7.27 0.25
CA TYR A 106 1.25 6.42 -0.75
C TYR A 106 -0.18 6.07 -0.31
N GLY A 107 -1.05 5.78 -1.25
CA GLY A 107 -2.42 5.41 -0.96
C GLY A 107 -3.43 5.78 -2.04
N ALA A 108 -4.70 5.68 -1.68
CA ALA A 108 -5.85 6.08 -2.49
C ALA A 108 -6.96 6.59 -1.59
N GLN A 109 -7.85 7.44 -2.09
CA GLN A 109 -9.06 7.80 -1.39
C GLN A 109 -9.99 6.61 -1.20
N ALA A 110 -10.80 6.66 -0.13
CA ALA A 110 -11.98 5.84 0.03
C ALA A 110 -13.05 6.59 0.81
N LEU A 111 -14.31 6.33 0.48
CA LEU A 111 -15.43 6.89 1.20
C LEU A 111 -15.48 6.32 2.62
N PRO A 112 -15.87 7.13 3.62
CA PRO A 112 -16.21 6.63 4.95
C PRO A 112 -17.53 5.84 4.92
N CYS A 113 -17.96 5.30 6.05
CA CYS A 113 -19.24 4.61 6.15
C CYS A 113 -20.45 5.56 5.97
N VAL A 114 -21.62 5.00 5.68
CA VAL A 114 -22.88 5.77 5.47
C VAL A 114 -23.18 6.69 6.65
N GLU A 115 -22.97 6.23 7.88
CA GLU A 115 -23.21 7.00 9.11
C GLU A 115 -22.33 8.24 9.20
N THR A 116 -21.10 8.15 8.72
CA THR A 116 -20.19 9.30 8.61
C THR A 116 -20.62 10.23 7.48
N MET A 117 -21.00 9.69 6.31
CA MET A 117 -21.51 10.50 5.20
C MET A 117 -22.73 11.32 5.58
N LYS A 118 -23.65 10.78 6.38
CA LYS A 118 -24.83 11.50 6.91
C LYS A 118 -24.47 12.71 7.79
N LYS A 119 -23.29 12.74 8.37
CA LYS A 119 -22.81 13.83 9.23
C LYS A 119 -22.01 14.89 8.44
N MET A 120 -21.80 14.70 7.15
CA MET A 120 -21.23 15.68 6.23
C MET A 120 -22.37 16.58 5.75
N GLU A 121 -22.53 17.74 6.38
CA GLU A 121 -23.71 18.59 6.21
C GLU A 121 -24.04 18.91 4.75
N LYS A 122 -23.05 19.29 3.94
CA LYS A 122 -23.26 19.59 2.52
C LYS A 122 -23.72 18.38 1.73
N ILE A 123 -23.10 17.22 1.94
CA ILE A 123 -23.47 15.97 1.28
C ILE A 123 -24.87 15.52 1.70
N ALA A 124 -25.18 15.60 3.00
CA ALA A 124 -26.51 15.27 3.52
C ALA A 124 -27.61 16.19 2.97
N ALA A 125 -27.34 17.49 2.88
CA ALA A 125 -28.26 18.48 2.31
C ALA A 125 -28.50 18.30 0.81
N ALA A 126 -27.49 17.84 0.06
CA ALA A 126 -27.57 17.55 -1.37
C ALA A 126 -28.24 16.20 -1.70
N GLY A 127 -28.71 15.45 -0.70
CA GLY A 127 -29.40 14.18 -0.89
C GLY A 127 -28.53 12.94 -0.92
N MET A 128 -27.24 13.07 -0.57
CA MET A 128 -26.22 12.03 -0.45
C MET A 128 -25.87 11.28 -1.74
N TRP A 129 -26.83 10.84 -2.54
CA TRP A 129 -26.62 10.05 -3.76
C TRP A 129 -27.70 10.36 -4.81
N PRO A 130 -27.37 10.47 -6.12
CA PRO A 130 -26.02 10.42 -6.69
C PRO A 130 -25.11 11.57 -6.20
N PRO A 131 -23.77 11.49 -6.40
CA PRO A 131 -22.88 12.49 -5.85
C PRO A 131 -23.09 13.86 -6.50
N ASP A 132 -23.42 14.86 -5.68
CA ASP A 132 -23.44 16.26 -6.09
C ASP A 132 -22.01 16.79 -6.17
N PHE A 133 -21.69 17.50 -7.26
CA PHE A 133 -20.31 17.91 -7.52
C PHE A 133 -19.78 18.85 -6.44
N GLU A 134 -20.48 19.94 -6.13
CA GLU A 134 -20.01 20.96 -5.19
C GLU A 134 -19.92 20.43 -3.75
N ALA A 135 -20.94 19.68 -3.33
CA ALA A 135 -21.01 19.13 -1.99
C ALA A 135 -19.90 18.08 -1.74
N TRP A 136 -19.65 17.21 -2.72
CA TRP A 136 -18.65 16.18 -2.57
C TRP A 136 -17.22 16.69 -2.76
N GLU A 137 -16.99 17.61 -3.70
CA GLU A 137 -15.69 18.26 -3.88
C GLU A 137 -15.29 19.08 -2.63
N TYR A 138 -16.26 19.75 -2.00
CA TYR A 138 -16.04 20.43 -0.71
C TYR A 138 -15.50 19.48 0.36
N HIS A 139 -15.92 18.23 0.36
CA HIS A 139 -15.42 17.18 1.26
C HIS A 139 -14.24 16.41 0.66
N ASP A 140 -13.54 16.99 -0.30
CA ASP A 140 -12.30 16.47 -0.92
C ASP A 140 -12.48 15.23 -1.81
N PHE A 141 -13.68 14.95 -2.33
CA PHE A 141 -13.86 13.84 -3.24
C PHE A 141 -13.27 14.13 -4.62
N GLN A 142 -12.29 13.36 -5.03
CA GLN A 142 -11.62 13.51 -6.32
C GLN A 142 -12.38 12.78 -7.43
N PHE A 143 -13.34 13.45 -8.05
CA PHE A 143 -14.22 12.89 -9.09
C PHE A 143 -13.46 12.20 -10.21
N LYS A 144 -12.51 12.90 -10.83
CA LYS A 144 -11.74 12.37 -11.95
C LYS A 144 -11.02 11.08 -11.57
N THR A 145 -10.27 11.08 -10.49
CA THR A 145 -9.47 9.92 -10.06
C THR A 145 -10.35 8.72 -9.69
N ASN A 146 -11.44 8.97 -8.94
CA ASN A 146 -12.36 7.89 -8.57
C ASN A 146 -13.03 7.23 -9.78
N PHE A 147 -13.36 7.98 -10.82
CA PHE A 147 -14.06 7.42 -12.00
C PHE A 147 -13.12 6.98 -13.12
N ASP A 148 -12.03 7.71 -13.38
CA ASP A 148 -11.14 7.43 -14.52
C ASP A 148 -10.05 6.40 -14.15
N ILE A 149 -9.48 6.47 -12.92
CA ILE A 149 -8.41 5.61 -12.47
C ILE A 149 -8.96 4.43 -11.66
N ALA A 150 -9.67 4.69 -10.56
CA ALA A 150 -10.26 3.64 -9.74
C ALA A 150 -11.47 2.96 -10.42
N ARG A 151 -12.03 3.58 -11.48
CA ARG A 151 -13.11 3.05 -12.31
C ARG A 151 -14.36 2.66 -11.52
N LEU A 152 -14.67 3.45 -10.48
CA LEU A 152 -15.88 3.24 -9.69
C LEU A 152 -17.12 3.50 -10.52
N LYS A 153 -18.13 2.65 -10.38
CA LYS A 153 -19.38 2.75 -11.17
C LYS A 153 -20.34 3.73 -10.53
N LYS A 154 -20.98 4.59 -11.36
CA LYS A 154 -21.99 5.57 -10.92
C LYS A 154 -23.40 4.99 -10.83
N ASP A 155 -23.70 3.97 -11.61
CA ASP A 155 -25.00 3.29 -11.72
C ASP A 155 -25.16 2.20 -10.64
N THR A 156 -25.07 2.61 -9.38
CA THR A 156 -25.10 1.72 -8.21
C THR A 156 -25.72 2.46 -7.00
N THR A 157 -25.93 1.79 -5.89
CA THR A 157 -26.36 2.44 -4.63
C THR A 157 -25.17 3.11 -3.91
N LEU A 158 -25.47 4.00 -2.96
CA LEU A 158 -24.44 4.63 -2.14
C LEU A 158 -23.63 3.58 -1.37
N GLU A 159 -24.29 2.58 -0.80
CA GLU A 159 -23.67 1.50 -0.05
C GLU A 159 -22.71 0.68 -0.91
N GLU A 160 -23.12 0.32 -2.13
CA GLU A 160 -22.27 -0.41 -3.08
C GLU A 160 -21.10 0.46 -3.57
N PHE A 161 -21.31 1.76 -3.72
CA PHE A 161 -20.27 2.70 -4.09
C PHE A 161 -19.21 2.84 -2.97
N ILE A 162 -19.65 2.99 -1.72
CA ILE A 162 -18.77 3.00 -0.54
C ILE A 162 -17.98 1.70 -0.46
N GLU A 163 -18.66 0.56 -0.60
CA GLU A 163 -18.04 -0.76 -0.58
C GLU A 163 -16.95 -0.89 -1.66
N SER A 164 -17.26 -0.51 -2.89
CA SER A 164 -16.34 -0.56 -4.03
C SER A 164 -15.13 0.35 -3.84
N SER A 165 -15.34 1.56 -3.33
CA SER A 165 -14.29 2.53 -3.04
C SER A 165 -13.33 2.01 -1.94
N GLN A 166 -13.88 1.46 -0.86
CA GLN A 166 -13.07 0.89 0.21
C GLN A 166 -12.34 -0.39 -0.19
N LEU A 167 -12.92 -1.21 -1.06
CA LEU A 167 -12.25 -2.39 -1.63
C LEU A 167 -11.09 -1.98 -2.54
N TYR A 168 -11.28 -0.93 -3.34
CA TYR A 168 -10.20 -0.40 -4.17
C TYR A 168 -9.01 0.09 -3.33
N GLN A 169 -9.27 0.92 -2.31
CA GLN A 169 -8.26 1.38 -1.37
C GLN A 169 -7.55 0.21 -0.69
N ALA A 170 -8.30 -0.75 -0.18
CA ALA A 170 -7.78 -1.91 0.54
C ALA A 170 -6.83 -2.74 -0.33
N ARG A 171 -7.24 -3.01 -1.58
CA ARG A 171 -6.43 -3.74 -2.55
C ARG A 171 -5.14 -2.98 -2.85
N LEU A 172 -5.25 -1.70 -3.21
CA LEU A 172 -4.10 -0.88 -3.59
C LEU A 172 -3.09 -0.76 -2.45
N LEU A 173 -3.55 -0.45 -1.24
CA LEU A 173 -2.69 -0.35 -0.06
C LEU A 173 -1.95 -1.65 0.24
N LYS A 174 -2.63 -2.80 0.12
CA LYS A 174 -2.01 -4.09 0.32
C LYS A 174 -0.92 -4.36 -0.72
N GLU A 175 -1.23 -4.17 -1.99
CA GLU A 175 -0.31 -4.39 -3.12
C GLU A 175 0.91 -3.48 -3.03
N GLN A 176 0.71 -2.20 -2.75
CA GLN A 176 1.78 -1.22 -2.57
C GLN A 176 2.66 -1.57 -1.37
N THR A 177 2.08 -1.76 -0.20
CA THR A 177 2.81 -2.07 1.04
C THR A 177 3.66 -3.33 0.90
N GLU A 178 3.10 -4.41 0.37
CA GLU A 178 3.84 -5.66 0.18
C GLU A 178 4.97 -5.49 -0.84
N THR A 179 4.73 -4.79 -1.95
CA THR A 179 5.75 -4.51 -2.97
C THR A 179 6.89 -3.68 -2.41
N PHE A 180 6.59 -2.61 -1.67
CA PHE A 180 7.62 -1.76 -1.05
C PHE A 180 8.42 -2.54 0.00
N ARG A 181 7.77 -3.38 0.80
CA ARG A 181 8.47 -4.25 1.77
C ARG A 181 9.37 -5.30 1.10
N LEU A 182 9.05 -5.74 -0.12
CA LEU A 182 9.95 -6.60 -0.91
C LEU A 182 11.19 -5.88 -1.44
N MET A 183 11.19 -4.54 -1.42
CA MET A 183 12.33 -3.71 -1.83
C MET A 183 13.27 -3.35 -0.69
N ARG A 184 12.99 -3.79 0.55
CA ARG A 184 13.88 -3.57 1.69
C ARG A 184 15.28 -4.08 1.39
N TYR A 185 16.30 -3.40 1.92
CA TYR A 185 17.73 -3.62 1.64
C TYR A 185 18.19 -3.35 0.21
N LYS A 186 17.30 -2.81 -0.64
CA LYS A 186 17.63 -2.32 -2.00
C LYS A 186 17.58 -0.80 -2.07
N ASN A 187 17.79 -0.09 -1.01
CA ASN A 187 17.75 1.34 -0.72
C ASN A 187 16.50 1.78 0.05
N LEU A 188 15.36 1.11 -0.05
CA LEU A 188 14.15 1.49 0.67
C LEU A 188 14.19 1.00 2.12
N ASN A 189 14.19 1.94 3.07
CA ASN A 189 14.35 1.69 4.51
C ASN A 189 13.10 2.03 5.34
N GLY A 190 12.15 2.75 4.76
CA GLY A 190 10.92 3.10 5.45
C GLY A 190 9.79 3.42 4.50
N LEU A 191 8.56 3.26 4.98
CA LEU A 191 7.35 3.62 4.27
C LEU A 191 6.28 4.14 5.23
N LEU A 192 5.62 5.22 4.84
CA LEU A 192 4.58 5.90 5.57
C LEU A 192 3.35 5.99 4.67
N GLN A 193 2.24 5.42 5.11
CA GLN A 193 0.99 5.50 4.37
C GLN A 193 0.33 6.86 4.62
N PHE A 194 -0.10 7.52 3.60
CA PHE A 194 -0.91 8.72 3.67
C PHE A 194 -2.38 8.38 3.42
N MET A 195 -3.26 8.52 4.45
CA MET A 195 -2.96 8.91 5.82
C MET A 195 -3.72 8.03 6.80
N PHE A 196 -3.38 8.08 8.09
CA PHE A 196 -4.01 7.20 9.07
C PHE A 196 -5.46 7.59 9.38
N CYS A 197 -5.72 8.86 9.71
CA CYS A 197 -7.02 9.32 10.16
C CYS A 197 -7.37 10.70 9.59
N GLU A 198 -8.62 10.91 9.26
CA GLU A 198 -9.14 12.19 8.80
C GLU A 198 -9.12 13.23 9.92
N CYS A 199 -8.73 14.47 9.59
CA CYS A 199 -8.68 15.59 10.52
C CYS A 199 -10.01 16.39 10.58
N TRP A 200 -10.91 16.18 9.63
CA TRP A 200 -12.26 16.72 9.57
C TRP A 200 -13.17 15.75 8.79
N PRO A 201 -14.52 15.89 8.82
CA PRO A 201 -15.42 15.02 8.05
C PRO A 201 -15.21 15.17 6.54
N SER A 202 -14.39 14.31 5.94
CA SER A 202 -13.94 14.40 4.55
C SER A 202 -13.80 13.02 3.90
N ILE A 203 -13.56 13.01 2.58
CA ILE A 203 -13.34 11.80 1.79
C ILE A 203 -11.89 11.83 1.34
N THR A 204 -10.99 11.20 2.11
CA THR A 204 -9.55 11.27 1.90
C THR A 204 -8.90 9.90 1.77
N TRP A 205 -7.57 9.88 1.70
CA TRP A 205 -6.73 8.67 1.72
C TRP A 205 -6.70 7.98 3.07
N ALA A 206 -7.32 8.58 4.10
CA ALA A 206 -7.33 8.03 5.45
C ALA A 206 -7.93 6.62 5.48
N VAL A 207 -7.31 5.75 6.29
CA VAL A 207 -7.82 4.39 6.53
C VAL A 207 -8.77 4.31 7.72
N VAL A 208 -8.87 5.39 8.50
CA VAL A 208 -9.84 5.59 9.58
C VAL A 208 -10.54 6.92 9.35
N ASP A 209 -11.87 6.94 9.38
CA ASP A 209 -12.62 8.17 9.18
C ASP A 209 -12.54 9.12 10.38
N TYR A 210 -13.07 10.33 10.23
CA TYR A 210 -13.07 11.35 11.29
C TYR A 210 -13.73 10.87 12.58
N TYR A 211 -14.78 10.04 12.50
CA TYR A 211 -15.50 9.51 13.66
C TYR A 211 -14.91 8.19 14.18
N ARG A 212 -13.70 7.82 13.74
CA ARG A 212 -12.93 6.66 14.17
C ARG A 212 -13.46 5.32 13.67
N ASN A 213 -14.27 5.31 12.61
CA ASN A 213 -14.66 4.07 11.95
C ASN A 213 -13.55 3.61 11.00
N PRO A 214 -13.01 2.39 11.15
CA PRO A 214 -12.00 1.87 10.23
C PRO A 214 -12.62 1.54 8.88
N LYS A 215 -11.98 1.98 7.81
CA LYS A 215 -12.28 1.57 6.43
C LYS A 215 -11.65 0.20 6.14
N LYS A 216 -12.02 -0.47 5.05
CA LYS A 216 -11.38 -1.74 4.64
C LYS A 216 -9.88 -1.61 4.43
N GLY A 217 -9.41 -0.43 3.99
CA GLY A 217 -7.99 -0.10 3.88
C GLY A 217 -7.20 -0.28 5.17
N TYR A 218 -7.80 0.02 6.33
CA TYR A 218 -7.17 -0.20 7.64
C TYR A 218 -6.80 -1.67 7.87
N PHE A 219 -7.73 -2.58 7.59
CA PHE A 219 -7.49 -4.02 7.81
C PHE A 219 -6.48 -4.59 6.80
N ALA A 220 -6.52 -4.12 5.55
CA ALA A 220 -5.57 -4.49 4.53
C ALA A 220 -4.15 -4.01 4.88
N LEU A 221 -4.00 -2.77 5.31
CA LEU A 221 -2.74 -2.20 5.76
C LEU A 221 -2.21 -2.93 7.00
N LYS A 222 -3.07 -3.18 8.01
CA LYS A 222 -2.72 -3.96 9.20
C LYS A 222 -2.20 -5.36 8.83
N GLN A 223 -2.81 -6.01 7.84
CA GLN A 223 -2.35 -7.31 7.36
C GLN A 223 -1.00 -7.20 6.66
N ALA A 224 -0.85 -6.24 5.74
CA ALA A 224 0.38 -6.06 4.97
C ALA A 224 1.57 -5.59 5.82
N MET A 225 1.31 -4.94 6.97
CA MET A 225 2.32 -4.43 7.92
C MET A 225 2.63 -5.41 9.07
N GLN A 226 2.14 -6.65 9.04
CA GLN A 226 2.50 -7.63 10.08
C GLN A 226 4.02 -7.77 10.19
N PRO A 227 4.59 -7.83 11.40
CA PRO A 227 6.03 -8.04 11.60
C PRO A 227 6.53 -9.35 10.99
N VAL A 228 5.73 -10.41 11.05
CA VAL A 228 5.97 -11.66 10.33
C VAL A 228 4.90 -11.81 9.27
N LEU A 229 5.29 -11.66 8.01
CA LEU A 229 4.37 -11.70 6.89
C LEU A 229 4.74 -12.81 5.90
N PRO A 230 4.02 -13.94 5.87
CA PRO A 230 4.08 -14.83 4.73
C PRO A 230 3.35 -14.20 3.54
N GLY A 231 3.94 -14.24 2.37
CA GLY A 231 3.35 -13.65 1.18
C GLY A 231 3.52 -14.49 -0.07
N TYR A 232 2.78 -14.12 -1.08
CA TYR A 232 2.79 -14.73 -2.39
C TYR A 232 2.85 -13.65 -3.48
N ARG A 233 3.73 -13.80 -4.44
CA ARG A 233 3.84 -12.86 -5.54
C ARG A 233 2.82 -13.20 -6.63
N LEU A 234 1.64 -12.62 -6.53
CA LEU A 234 0.59 -12.75 -7.53
C LEU A 234 0.80 -11.72 -8.65
N PHE A 235 0.99 -12.17 -9.89
CA PHE A 235 1.24 -11.28 -11.03
C PHE A 235 -0.04 -10.74 -11.68
N THR A 236 -1.16 -11.41 -11.47
CA THR A 236 -2.46 -11.00 -11.97
C THR A 236 -3.56 -11.50 -11.03
N THR A 237 -4.61 -10.72 -10.93
CA THR A 237 -5.81 -11.10 -10.17
C THR A 237 -6.91 -11.67 -11.05
N ARG A 238 -6.68 -11.75 -12.38
CA ARG A 238 -7.65 -12.26 -13.34
C ARG A 238 -6.97 -13.24 -14.28
N ILE A 239 -7.38 -14.50 -14.22
CA ILE A 239 -6.70 -15.64 -14.82
C ILE A 239 -7.68 -16.38 -15.72
N ALA A 240 -7.32 -16.64 -16.98
CA ALA A 240 -8.14 -17.46 -17.85
C ALA A 240 -7.99 -18.95 -17.47
N GLN A 241 -9.07 -19.74 -17.67
CA GLN A 241 -9.00 -21.18 -17.52
C GLN A 241 -7.87 -21.74 -18.40
N GLY A 242 -7.06 -22.63 -17.82
CA GLY A 242 -5.91 -23.23 -18.49
C GLY A 242 -4.61 -22.42 -18.38
N ASP A 243 -4.66 -21.16 -17.91
CA ASP A 243 -3.47 -20.32 -17.70
C ASP A 243 -2.80 -20.60 -16.35
N ASP A 244 -1.50 -20.34 -16.27
CA ASP A 244 -0.73 -20.42 -15.04
C ASP A 244 -0.93 -19.17 -14.15
N VAL A 245 -1.20 -19.39 -12.87
CA VAL A 245 -1.38 -18.33 -11.87
C VAL A 245 -0.04 -17.68 -11.45
N GLY A 246 1.07 -18.33 -11.74
CA GLY A 246 2.40 -17.88 -11.37
C GLY A 246 3.47 -18.75 -12.00
N PHE A 247 3.59 -18.75 -13.32
CA PHE A 247 4.62 -19.50 -14.05
C PHE A 247 4.76 -20.98 -13.64
N GLY A 248 3.66 -21.61 -13.26
CA GLY A 248 3.59 -23.04 -12.97
C GLY A 248 4.22 -23.50 -11.65
N GLN A 249 4.72 -22.60 -10.80
CA GLN A 249 5.45 -22.95 -9.58
C GLN A 249 4.89 -22.26 -8.35
N LEU A 250 3.85 -22.83 -7.75
CA LEU A 250 3.17 -22.24 -6.59
C LEU A 250 4.15 -21.83 -5.48
N TRP A 251 5.06 -22.73 -5.10
CA TRP A 251 5.95 -22.49 -3.96
C TRP A 251 7.09 -21.51 -4.24
N SER A 252 7.55 -21.41 -5.48
CA SER A 252 8.64 -20.49 -5.85
C SER A 252 8.27 -19.00 -5.71
N MET A 253 6.97 -18.70 -5.72
CA MET A 253 6.45 -17.34 -5.58
C MET A 253 6.24 -16.91 -4.11
N VAL A 254 6.49 -17.83 -3.17
CA VAL A 254 6.37 -17.56 -1.73
C VAL A 254 7.52 -16.71 -1.24
N PHE A 255 7.21 -15.73 -0.42
CA PHE A 255 8.19 -15.00 0.40
C PHE A 255 7.75 -14.96 1.85
N VAL A 256 8.70 -14.72 2.75
CA VAL A 256 8.42 -14.43 4.16
C VAL A 256 9.25 -13.23 4.59
N ILE A 257 8.58 -12.21 5.12
CA ILE A 257 9.22 -11.07 5.76
C ILE A 257 9.22 -11.34 7.26
N ASN A 258 10.38 -11.19 7.89
CA ASN A 258 10.55 -11.27 9.33
C ASN A 258 11.18 -9.97 9.83
N ASP A 259 10.36 -9.02 10.32
CA ASP A 259 10.81 -7.75 10.91
C ASP A 259 11.08 -7.88 12.42
N THR A 260 11.05 -9.11 12.96
CA THR A 260 11.35 -9.31 14.37
C THR A 260 12.86 -9.49 14.62
N PRO A 261 13.36 -9.21 15.82
CA PRO A 261 14.77 -9.43 16.17
C PRO A 261 15.11 -10.91 16.40
N ALA A 262 14.16 -11.83 16.19
CA ALA A 262 14.34 -13.25 16.44
C ALA A 262 14.41 -14.06 15.15
N VAL A 263 15.27 -15.08 15.10
CA VAL A 263 15.28 -16.08 14.04
C VAL A 263 14.05 -16.97 14.17
N LEU A 264 13.28 -17.15 13.09
CA LEU A 264 12.14 -18.06 13.05
C LEU A 264 12.63 -19.45 12.67
N LYS A 265 12.62 -20.37 13.65
CA LYS A 265 13.10 -21.75 13.49
C LYS A 265 11.95 -22.75 13.45
N ASN A 266 12.15 -23.86 12.73
CA ASN A 266 11.18 -24.98 12.70
C ASN A 266 9.77 -24.54 12.33
N THR A 267 9.64 -23.60 11.39
CA THR A 267 8.35 -23.10 10.93
C THR A 267 7.80 -23.93 9.78
N ALA A 268 6.49 -23.91 9.64
CA ALA A 268 5.78 -24.53 8.52
C ALA A 268 4.78 -23.54 7.91
N LEU A 269 4.77 -23.47 6.57
CA LEU A 269 3.83 -22.66 5.81
C LEU A 269 2.76 -23.57 5.21
N ASN A 270 1.50 -23.27 5.51
CA ASN A 270 0.35 -23.82 4.83
C ASN A 270 -0.17 -22.84 3.79
N ILE A 271 -0.45 -23.35 2.59
CA ILE A 271 -1.21 -22.63 1.55
C ILE A 271 -2.50 -23.42 1.33
N SER A 272 -3.63 -22.72 1.37
CA SER A 272 -4.94 -23.26 1.00
C SER A 272 -5.63 -22.36 -0.01
N ILE A 273 -6.37 -22.97 -0.95
CA ILE A 273 -7.12 -22.23 -1.96
C ILE A 273 -8.57 -22.69 -1.89
N THR A 274 -9.47 -21.71 -1.78
CA THR A 274 -10.91 -21.93 -1.74
C THR A 274 -11.53 -21.34 -3.00
N GLY A 275 -12.37 -22.14 -3.67
CA GLY A 275 -13.06 -21.74 -4.90
C GLY A 275 -14.41 -21.03 -4.67
N PRO A 276 -15.14 -20.71 -5.74
CA PRO A 276 -16.39 -19.95 -5.69
C PRO A 276 -17.55 -20.64 -4.96
N ASP A 277 -17.48 -21.95 -4.79
CA ASP A 277 -18.44 -22.74 -4.02
C ASP A 277 -18.04 -22.92 -2.53
N ASN A 278 -17.08 -22.11 -2.06
CA ASN A 278 -16.48 -22.20 -0.73
C ASN A 278 -15.79 -23.54 -0.40
N LYS A 279 -15.50 -24.36 -1.41
CA LYS A 279 -14.75 -25.60 -1.23
C LYS A 279 -13.27 -25.37 -1.37
N THR A 280 -12.49 -26.04 -0.54
CA THR A 280 -11.04 -26.08 -0.67
C THR A 280 -10.65 -26.93 -1.86
N CYS A 281 -10.08 -26.32 -2.89
CA CYS A 281 -9.58 -26.99 -4.09
C CYS A 281 -8.09 -27.33 -4.02
N PHE A 282 -7.36 -26.69 -3.12
CA PHE A 282 -5.96 -27.00 -2.83
C PHE A 282 -5.63 -26.79 -1.36
N SER A 283 -4.81 -27.65 -0.78
CA SER A 283 -4.17 -27.43 0.51
C SER A 283 -2.82 -28.13 0.55
N GLY A 284 -1.77 -27.41 0.88
CA GLY A 284 -0.41 -27.94 0.99
C GLY A 284 0.35 -27.29 2.15
N THR A 285 1.26 -28.05 2.75
CA THR A 285 2.10 -27.55 3.84
C THR A 285 3.55 -27.94 3.58
N LYS A 286 4.46 -26.96 3.68
CA LYS A 286 5.90 -27.18 3.60
C LYS A 286 6.62 -26.63 4.83
N LYS A 287 7.63 -27.37 5.32
CA LYS A 287 8.58 -26.85 6.31
C LYS A 287 9.48 -25.82 5.65
N LEU A 288 9.80 -24.76 6.37
CA LEU A 288 10.70 -23.71 5.91
C LEU A 288 12.08 -23.88 6.52
N PRO A 289 13.15 -23.46 5.82
CA PRO A 289 14.46 -23.25 6.44
C PRO A 289 14.35 -22.19 7.53
N ASP A 290 15.40 -22.04 8.34
CA ASP A 290 15.49 -20.96 9.32
C ASP A 290 15.38 -19.59 8.60
N ILE A 291 14.48 -18.73 9.10
CA ILE A 291 14.28 -17.38 8.58
C ILE A 291 14.97 -16.42 9.54
N MET A 292 15.98 -15.74 9.05
CA MET A 292 16.80 -14.88 9.86
C MET A 292 16.00 -13.71 10.46
N ALA A 293 16.47 -13.18 11.57
CA ALA A 293 15.96 -11.94 12.13
C ALA A 293 16.12 -10.80 11.11
N ASP A 294 15.18 -9.86 11.11
CA ASP A 294 15.20 -8.68 10.25
C ASP A 294 15.54 -9.02 8.79
N SER A 295 14.77 -9.92 8.17
CA SER A 295 15.09 -10.47 6.85
C SER A 295 13.89 -10.62 5.91
N LEU A 296 14.19 -10.71 4.62
CA LEU A 296 13.30 -11.16 3.57
C LEU A 296 13.80 -12.51 3.04
N ALA A 297 13.04 -13.56 3.26
CA ALA A 297 13.35 -14.90 2.75
C ALA A 297 12.47 -15.27 1.55
N ARG A 298 13.08 -15.94 0.56
CA ARG A 298 12.40 -16.62 -0.55
C ARG A 298 12.75 -18.10 -0.48
N PRO A 299 12.10 -18.86 0.39
CA PRO A 299 12.58 -20.19 0.81
C PRO A 299 12.59 -21.23 -0.31
N PHE A 300 11.91 -21.00 -1.41
CA PHE A 300 11.77 -21.93 -2.53
C PHE A 300 12.20 -21.31 -3.88
N GLU A 301 12.85 -20.16 -3.87
CA GLU A 301 13.35 -19.53 -5.12
C GLU A 301 14.41 -20.42 -5.77
N GLY A 302 14.25 -20.72 -7.07
CA GLY A 302 15.17 -21.58 -7.81
C GLY A 302 15.13 -23.07 -7.49
N VAL A 303 14.25 -23.51 -6.57
CA VAL A 303 14.04 -24.93 -6.30
C VAL A 303 13.04 -25.47 -7.32
N PRO A 304 13.43 -26.40 -8.21
CA PRO A 304 12.47 -27.02 -9.14
C PRO A 304 11.39 -27.74 -8.34
N ASP A 305 10.15 -27.40 -8.58
CA ASP A 305 9.00 -28.12 -8.00
C ASP A 305 8.76 -29.41 -8.82
N ILE A 306 9.59 -30.43 -8.55
CA ILE A 306 9.70 -31.66 -9.36
C ILE A 306 8.44 -32.55 -9.28
N ALA A 307 7.53 -32.27 -8.37
CA ALA A 307 6.33 -33.09 -8.16
C ALA A 307 5.05 -32.27 -8.17
N ASN A 308 4.33 -32.25 -9.28
CA ASN A 308 2.88 -31.97 -9.43
C ASN A 308 2.28 -30.77 -8.65
N ASN A 309 3.06 -29.75 -8.31
CA ASN A 309 2.62 -28.56 -7.59
C ASN A 309 2.53 -27.31 -8.49
N SER A 310 2.33 -27.50 -9.79
CA SER A 310 1.97 -26.40 -10.66
C SER A 310 0.57 -25.94 -10.29
N PHE A 311 0.45 -24.73 -9.79
CA PHE A 311 -0.85 -24.11 -9.64
C PHE A 311 -1.27 -23.59 -11.01
N LYS A 312 -2.05 -24.41 -11.71
CA LYS A 312 -2.73 -24.04 -12.95
C LYS A 312 -4.18 -23.81 -12.62
N ALA A 313 -4.75 -22.73 -13.13
CA ALA A 313 -6.20 -22.71 -13.31
C ALA A 313 -6.52 -23.85 -14.27
N ALA A 314 -6.91 -25.00 -13.74
CA ALA A 314 -7.19 -26.16 -14.56
C ALA A 314 -8.32 -25.86 -15.54
N ASP A 315 -8.32 -26.50 -16.71
CA ASP A 315 -9.42 -26.36 -17.68
C ASP A 315 -10.79 -26.66 -17.08
N ASN A 316 -10.82 -27.42 -15.97
CA ASN A 316 -12.03 -27.81 -15.24
C ASN A 316 -12.35 -26.89 -14.05
N ASP A 317 -11.52 -25.90 -13.74
CA ASP A 317 -11.82 -24.96 -12.68
C ASP A 317 -13.02 -24.09 -13.06
N LYS A 318 -13.96 -23.99 -12.15
CA LYS A 318 -15.16 -23.16 -12.38
C LYS A 318 -14.77 -21.68 -12.46
N PRO A 319 -15.28 -20.93 -13.44
CA PRO A 319 -15.16 -19.48 -13.40
C PRO A 319 -15.73 -18.91 -12.10
N GLY A 320 -15.06 -17.91 -11.54
CA GLY A 320 -15.49 -17.25 -10.32
C GLY A 320 -14.33 -16.79 -9.44
N ASN A 321 -14.67 -16.36 -8.23
CA ASN A 321 -13.71 -15.82 -7.28
C ASN A 321 -13.07 -16.91 -6.43
N TYR A 322 -11.76 -16.84 -6.33
CA TYR A 322 -10.92 -17.74 -5.53
C TYR A 322 -10.18 -16.95 -4.45
N THR A 323 -9.92 -17.61 -3.33
CA THR A 323 -9.12 -17.05 -2.25
C THR A 323 -7.98 -17.98 -1.90
N MET A 324 -6.74 -17.51 -2.08
CA MET A 324 -5.54 -18.15 -1.57
C MET A 324 -5.24 -17.63 -0.16
N ARG A 325 -5.02 -18.52 0.81
CA ARG A 325 -4.63 -18.19 2.18
C ARG A 325 -3.28 -18.79 2.50
N LEU A 326 -2.42 -18.01 3.12
CA LEU A 326 -1.14 -18.42 3.67
C LEU A 326 -1.18 -18.34 5.19
N THR A 327 -0.70 -19.38 5.86
CA THR A 327 -0.61 -19.43 7.32
C THR A 327 0.76 -19.96 7.72
N LEU A 328 1.58 -19.13 8.33
CA LEU A 328 2.87 -19.52 8.89
C LEU A 328 2.70 -19.88 10.36
N LYS A 329 3.18 -21.06 10.74
CA LYS A 329 3.12 -21.57 12.12
C LYS A 329 4.50 -21.95 12.63
N ASP A 330 4.68 -21.84 13.93
CA ASP A 330 5.86 -22.39 14.64
C ASP A 330 5.73 -23.91 14.89
N ALA A 331 6.76 -24.49 15.48
CA ALA A 331 6.79 -25.93 15.82
C ALA A 331 5.70 -26.37 16.81
N LYS A 332 5.12 -25.43 17.58
CA LYS A 332 4.03 -25.68 18.54
C LYS A 332 2.65 -25.47 17.92
N GLY A 333 2.59 -25.13 16.63
CA GLY A 333 1.33 -24.87 15.91
C GLY A 333 0.77 -23.46 16.11
N LYS A 334 1.47 -22.56 16.84
CA LYS A 334 1.08 -21.16 17.01
C LYS A 334 1.24 -20.43 15.68
N THR A 335 0.21 -19.69 15.26
CA THR A 335 0.26 -18.84 14.08
C THR A 335 1.18 -17.63 14.33
N LEU A 336 2.17 -17.47 13.47
CA LEU A 336 3.13 -16.36 13.47
C LEU A 336 2.69 -15.23 12.53
N GLY A 337 2.09 -15.59 11.39
CA GLY A 337 1.58 -14.63 10.42
C GLY A 337 0.60 -15.30 9.45
N THR A 338 -0.28 -14.49 8.88
CA THR A 338 -1.26 -14.93 7.88
C THR A 338 -1.33 -13.93 6.75
N ASN A 339 -1.72 -14.40 5.56
CA ASN A 339 -2.01 -13.54 4.42
C ASN A 339 -3.08 -14.15 3.54
N SER A 340 -3.73 -13.32 2.69
CA SER A 340 -4.73 -13.82 1.75
C SER A 340 -4.73 -12.99 0.47
N TYR A 341 -5.00 -13.66 -0.65
CA TYR A 341 -5.08 -13.06 -1.98
C TYR A 341 -6.34 -13.55 -2.67
N GLY A 342 -7.14 -12.58 -3.15
CA GLY A 342 -8.28 -12.87 -4.02
C GLY A 342 -7.86 -12.82 -5.48
N TYR A 343 -8.39 -13.74 -6.30
CA TYR A 343 -8.27 -13.71 -7.76
C TYR A 343 -9.51 -14.30 -8.41
N GLU A 344 -9.75 -13.95 -9.66
CA GLU A 344 -10.88 -14.43 -10.45
C GLU A 344 -10.38 -15.38 -11.55
N ILE A 345 -10.98 -16.55 -11.64
CA ILE A 345 -10.85 -17.41 -12.84
C ILE A 345 -11.97 -17.02 -13.80
N VAL A 346 -11.62 -16.61 -15.01
CA VAL A 346 -12.55 -16.30 -16.09
C VAL A 346 -12.61 -17.47 -17.08
N GLY A 347 -13.76 -17.64 -17.76
CA GLY A 347 -13.92 -18.69 -18.77
C GLY A 347 -12.85 -18.57 -19.86
N SER A 348 -12.45 -19.69 -20.43
CA SER A 348 -11.48 -19.72 -21.52
C SER A 348 -11.98 -18.87 -22.70
N HIS A 349 -11.19 -17.89 -23.10
CA HIS A 349 -11.35 -17.36 -24.44
C HIS A 349 -10.96 -18.46 -25.41
N LYS A 350 -11.95 -19.16 -26.00
CA LYS A 350 -11.68 -19.99 -27.18
C LYS A 350 -10.94 -19.11 -28.17
N ARG A 351 -9.63 -19.28 -28.30
CA ARG A 351 -8.89 -18.72 -29.42
C ARG A 351 -9.63 -19.19 -30.68
N LYS A 352 -10.34 -18.29 -31.36
CA LYS A 352 -10.78 -18.58 -32.72
C LYS A 352 -9.51 -18.91 -33.51
N LYS A 353 -9.42 -20.18 -33.90
CA LYS A 353 -8.38 -20.66 -34.84
C LYS A 353 -8.53 -19.93 -36.15
#